data_9f63e1d88b69caa8046175b41dbe787a
#
_entry.id   9f63e1d88b69caa8046175b41dbe787a
#
_cell.length_a   1.000
_cell.length_b   1.000
_cell.length_c   1.000
_cell.angle_alpha   90.00
_cell.angle_beta   90.00
_cell.angle_gamma   90.00
#
_symmetry.space_group_name_H-M   'P 1'
#
loop_
_entity.id
_entity.type
_entity.pdbx_description
1 polymer ?
#
loop_
_entity_poly.entity_id
_entity_poly.type
_entity_poly.pdbx_seq_one_letter_code
_entity_poly.pdbx_strand_id
1 'polypeptide(L)'
;LSIRRQRQMCIRDSPYSMDAAVQYLDDKIQEQKHSFVVTANAEIIMMCQDDAEYKNILTNVADLVLPDGAGTVWAGRQLGYAVPERVAGFDLFNRLLNLAAEKGYRVFFFGASPGIAEAAKKKAESLYPGVTVVGCRDGYFKDSDNKSIIDAINNSGAQILFIALGAPKQEKWLQTHLQELKPYITMGIGGSFDVLAGKMERAPLWMQKYSLEWLFRLYKQPSRFTRMLALPKFVIKVICSK
;
A
#
# COMPACT_ATOMS: atom_id res chain seq x y z
N LEU A 1 -17.38 2.95 21.66
CA LEU A 1 -17.66 2.00 20.53
C LEU A 1 -16.54 1.86 19.50
N SER A 2 -15.50 2.68 19.57
CA SER A 2 -14.61 2.78 18.43
C SER A 2 -13.39 1.87 18.49
N ILE A 3 -12.77 1.72 19.66
CA ILE A 3 -11.45 1.09 19.76
C ILE A 3 -11.49 -0.44 19.69
N ARG A 4 -12.52 -1.10 20.23
CA ARG A 4 -12.69 -2.56 20.08
C ARG A 4 -12.90 -3.00 18.63
N ARG A 5 -13.66 -2.21 17.82
CA ARG A 5 -13.81 -2.47 16.38
C ARG A 5 -12.58 -2.08 15.55
N GLN A 6 -11.82 -1.08 16.01
CA GLN A 6 -10.54 -0.73 15.41
C GLN A 6 -9.46 -1.78 15.71
N ARG A 7 -9.58 -2.53 16.82
CA ARG A 7 -8.78 -3.72 17.08
C ARG A 7 -8.92 -4.78 15.98
N GLN A 8 -10.09 -4.95 15.39
CA GLN A 8 -10.30 -5.88 14.28
C GLN A 8 -9.70 -5.39 12.96
N MET A 9 -9.57 -4.08 12.77
CA MET A 9 -9.24 -3.43 11.52
C MET A 9 -7.82 -3.66 11.01
N CYS A 10 -6.83 -3.62 11.91
CA CYS A 10 -5.42 -3.78 11.53
C CYS A 10 -4.90 -5.21 11.77
N ILE A 11 -5.76 -6.11 12.24
CA ILE A 11 -5.33 -7.33 12.92
C ILE A 11 -6.12 -8.54 12.45
N ARG A 12 -7.21 -8.33 11.74
CA ARG A 12 -8.01 -9.43 11.19
C ARG A 12 -7.18 -10.29 10.22
N ASP A 13 -6.22 -9.67 9.54
CA ASP A 13 -5.39 -10.30 8.53
C ASP A 13 -3.91 -10.32 8.92
N SER A 14 -3.60 -10.16 10.22
CA SER A 14 -2.25 -10.03 10.75
C SER A 14 -1.41 -11.33 10.90
N PRO A 15 -1.92 -12.56 10.70
CA PRO A 15 -1.05 -13.73 10.74
C PRO A 15 -0.13 -13.86 9.52
N TYR A 16 -0.19 -12.92 8.57
CA TYR A 16 0.64 -12.99 7.39
C TYR A 16 2.05 -12.44 7.65
N SER A 17 3.06 -13.28 7.42
CA SER A 17 4.42 -12.85 7.16
C SER A 17 4.52 -12.26 5.75
N MET A 18 5.65 -11.65 5.40
CA MET A 18 5.90 -11.16 4.04
C MET A 18 5.74 -12.28 3.01
N ASP A 19 6.34 -13.43 3.27
CA ASP A 19 6.27 -14.58 2.34
C ASP A 19 4.85 -15.14 2.24
N ALA A 20 4.12 -15.24 3.36
CA ALA A 20 2.73 -15.66 3.35
C ALA A 20 1.81 -14.68 2.61
N ALA A 21 2.05 -13.37 2.73
CA ALA A 21 1.31 -12.37 1.97
C ALA A 21 1.57 -12.46 0.46
N VAL A 22 2.83 -12.65 0.05
CA VAL A 22 3.20 -12.85 -1.36
C VAL A 22 2.55 -14.11 -1.91
N GLN A 23 2.61 -15.23 -1.16
CA GLN A 23 1.97 -16.49 -1.58
C GLN A 23 0.45 -16.35 -1.71
N TYR A 24 -0.21 -15.72 -0.73
CA TYR A 24 -1.64 -15.45 -0.78
C TYR A 24 -2.04 -14.67 -2.05
N LEU A 25 -1.24 -13.66 -2.42
CA LEU A 25 -1.50 -12.84 -3.61
C LEU A 25 -1.20 -13.60 -4.91
N ASP A 26 -0.20 -14.46 -4.91
CA ASP A 26 0.07 -15.38 -6.03
C ASP A 26 -1.12 -16.34 -6.25
N ASP A 27 -1.61 -16.96 -5.18
CA ASP A 27 -2.77 -17.85 -5.22
C ASP A 27 -4.01 -17.11 -5.77
N LYS A 28 -4.23 -15.84 -5.37
CA LYS A 28 -5.34 -15.03 -5.90
C LYS A 28 -5.24 -14.81 -7.40
N ILE A 29 -4.04 -14.54 -7.92
CA ILE A 29 -3.83 -14.38 -9.37
C ILE A 29 -4.11 -15.71 -10.10
N GLN A 30 -3.61 -16.83 -9.58
CA GLN A 30 -3.81 -18.15 -10.15
C GLN A 30 -5.29 -18.58 -10.15
N GLU A 31 -5.99 -18.27 -9.05
CA GLU A 31 -7.44 -18.53 -8.91
C GLU A 31 -8.32 -17.52 -9.68
N GLN A 32 -7.72 -16.49 -10.31
CA GLN A 32 -8.42 -15.39 -10.98
C GLN A 32 -9.42 -14.66 -10.04
N LYS A 33 -9.06 -14.53 -8.78
CA LYS A 33 -9.86 -13.86 -7.75
C LYS A 33 -9.27 -12.49 -7.43
N HIS A 34 -10.15 -11.51 -7.25
CA HIS A 34 -9.73 -10.17 -6.85
C HIS A 34 -9.23 -10.13 -5.41
N SER A 35 -8.26 -9.26 -5.16
CA SER A 35 -7.81 -8.90 -3.82
C SER A 35 -7.38 -7.44 -3.78
N PHE A 36 -8.07 -6.65 -2.96
CA PHE A 36 -7.71 -5.28 -2.64
C PHE A 36 -6.80 -5.25 -1.41
N VAL A 37 -5.58 -4.79 -1.59
CA VAL A 37 -4.51 -4.81 -0.58
C VAL A 37 -4.25 -3.42 -0.03
N VAL A 38 -4.22 -3.29 1.29
CA VAL A 38 -3.82 -2.07 1.99
C VAL A 38 -2.70 -2.39 2.97
N THR A 39 -1.61 -1.60 2.95
CA THR A 39 -0.56 -1.68 3.96
C THR A 39 -0.76 -0.55 4.98
N ALA A 40 -1.32 -0.88 6.13
CA ALA A 40 -1.77 0.06 7.14
C ALA A 40 -0.66 0.40 8.14
N ASN A 41 -0.23 1.66 8.14
CA ASN A 41 0.66 2.21 9.16
C ASN A 41 -0.12 3.04 10.20
N ALA A 42 0.56 3.53 11.23
CA ALA A 42 -0.05 4.32 12.30
C ALA A 42 -0.75 5.59 11.77
N GLU A 43 -0.22 6.23 10.71
CA GLU A 43 -0.82 7.41 10.07
C GLU A 43 -2.17 7.04 9.45
N ILE A 44 -2.23 5.95 8.68
CA ILE A 44 -3.47 5.43 8.06
C ILE A 44 -4.50 5.08 9.13
N ILE A 45 -4.09 4.39 10.19
CA ILE A 45 -4.99 4.03 11.29
C ILE A 45 -5.57 5.28 11.97
N MET A 46 -4.76 6.32 12.16
CA MET A 46 -5.23 7.57 12.73
C MET A 46 -6.18 8.33 11.80
N MET A 47 -5.94 8.33 10.48
CA MET A 47 -6.87 8.90 9.51
C MET A 47 -8.25 8.25 9.57
N CYS A 48 -8.33 6.93 9.79
CA CYS A 48 -9.59 6.22 9.94
C CYS A 48 -10.39 6.62 11.19
N GLN A 49 -9.80 7.36 12.14
CA GLN A 49 -10.52 7.87 13.31
C GLN A 49 -11.46 9.01 12.93
N ASP A 50 -11.00 9.83 11.99
CA ASP A 50 -11.66 11.08 11.63
C ASP A 50 -12.43 10.95 10.30
N ASP A 51 -12.25 9.83 9.57
CA ASP A 51 -12.88 9.54 8.28
C ASP A 51 -13.60 8.18 8.32
N ALA A 52 -14.92 8.24 8.48
CA ALA A 52 -15.77 7.04 8.59
C ALA A 52 -15.81 6.22 7.29
N GLU A 53 -15.73 6.88 6.12
CA GLU A 53 -15.66 6.21 4.82
C GLU A 53 -14.34 5.45 4.71
N TYR A 54 -13.23 6.09 5.02
CA TYR A 54 -11.91 5.47 4.98
C TYR A 54 -11.81 4.29 5.96
N LYS A 55 -12.41 4.43 7.14
CA LYS A 55 -12.54 3.34 8.09
C LYS A 55 -13.31 2.15 7.49
N ASN A 56 -14.43 2.41 6.83
CA ASN A 56 -15.22 1.37 6.18
C ASN A 56 -14.41 0.64 5.10
N ILE A 57 -13.58 1.36 4.33
CA ILE A 57 -12.71 0.75 3.34
C ILE A 57 -11.81 -0.30 3.98
N LEU A 58 -11.08 0.08 5.03
CA LEU A 58 -10.12 -0.83 5.66
C LEU A 58 -10.78 -1.98 6.41
N THR A 59 -12.02 -1.81 6.90
CA THR A 59 -12.70 -2.86 7.70
C THR A 59 -13.56 -3.82 6.89
N ASN A 60 -14.14 -3.34 5.79
CA ASN A 60 -15.20 -4.09 5.11
C ASN A 60 -14.97 -4.26 3.61
N VAL A 61 -14.12 -3.42 2.98
CA VAL A 61 -13.91 -3.44 1.53
C VAL A 61 -12.57 -4.04 1.15
N ALA A 62 -11.49 -3.68 1.85
CA ALA A 62 -10.17 -4.26 1.60
C ALA A 62 -10.15 -5.75 1.98
N ASP A 63 -9.64 -6.59 1.07
CA ASP A 63 -9.54 -8.03 1.28
C ASP A 63 -8.35 -8.41 2.17
N LEU A 64 -7.25 -7.65 2.06
CA LEU A 64 -6.03 -7.89 2.82
C LEU A 64 -5.48 -6.59 3.39
N VAL A 65 -5.44 -6.47 4.72
CA VAL A 65 -4.87 -5.32 5.43
C VAL A 65 -3.64 -5.77 6.22
N LEU A 66 -2.47 -5.33 5.77
CA LEU A 66 -1.17 -5.74 6.30
C LEU A 66 -0.55 -4.67 7.20
N PRO A 67 0.12 -5.05 8.30
CA PRO A 67 0.72 -4.11 9.24
C PRO A 67 2.02 -3.53 8.67
N ASP A 68 2.00 -2.27 8.23
CA ASP A 68 3.19 -1.50 7.83
C ASP A 68 3.64 -0.58 8.98
N GLY A 69 4.92 -0.69 9.29
CA GLY A 69 5.52 0.11 10.35
C GLY A 69 5.55 -0.54 11.73
N ALA A 70 6.62 -0.25 12.48
CA ALA A 70 6.85 -0.82 13.80
C ALA A 70 5.76 -0.44 14.81
N GLY A 71 5.20 0.77 14.69
CA GLY A 71 4.09 1.21 15.55
C GLY A 71 2.86 0.33 15.42
N THR A 72 2.50 -0.07 14.20
CA THR A 72 1.34 -0.94 13.95
C THR A 72 1.58 -2.35 14.50
N VAL A 73 2.78 -2.91 14.29
CA VAL A 73 3.18 -4.21 14.84
C VAL A 73 3.17 -4.18 16.36
N TRP A 74 3.77 -3.15 16.96
CA TRP A 74 3.77 -2.95 18.41
C TRP A 74 2.33 -2.86 18.95
N ALA A 75 1.47 -2.06 18.34
CA ALA A 75 0.08 -1.91 18.75
C ALA A 75 -0.69 -3.23 18.68
N GLY A 76 -0.50 -3.99 17.59
CA GLY A 76 -1.10 -5.30 17.44
C GLY A 76 -0.72 -6.24 18.58
N ARG A 77 0.56 -6.37 18.88
CA ARG A 77 1.08 -7.20 19.98
C ARG A 77 0.59 -6.73 21.35
N GLN A 78 0.56 -5.41 21.61
CA GLN A 78 0.03 -4.86 22.87
C GLN A 78 -1.46 -5.15 23.06
N LEU A 79 -2.21 -5.28 22.00
CA LEU A 79 -3.64 -5.60 22.01
C LEU A 79 -3.95 -7.11 21.97
N GLY A 80 -2.90 -7.97 22.08
CA GLY A 80 -3.03 -9.42 22.18
C GLY A 80 -3.23 -10.13 20.84
N TYR A 81 -2.83 -9.50 19.73
CA TYR A 81 -2.95 -10.12 18.41
C TYR A 81 -1.62 -10.75 17.95
N ALA A 82 -1.72 -11.86 17.24
CA ALA A 82 -0.57 -12.52 16.62
C ALA A 82 -0.13 -11.74 15.37
N VAL A 83 0.79 -10.80 15.53
CA VAL A 83 1.41 -10.08 14.42
C VAL A 83 2.84 -10.59 14.28
N PRO A 84 3.11 -11.50 13.31
CA PRO A 84 4.42 -12.16 13.19
C PRO A 84 5.53 -11.16 12.87
N GLU A 85 5.30 -10.29 11.88
CA GLU A 85 6.29 -9.31 11.45
C GLU A 85 5.65 -8.05 10.81
N ARG A 86 6.49 -7.09 10.51
CA ARG A 86 6.14 -5.91 9.71
C ARG A 86 6.15 -6.26 8.23
N VAL A 87 5.04 -6.05 7.54
CA VAL A 87 4.96 -6.14 6.09
C VAL A 87 4.97 -4.73 5.50
N ALA A 88 6.18 -4.22 5.22
CA ALA A 88 6.32 -2.88 4.67
C ALA A 88 5.81 -2.81 3.23
N GLY A 89 4.97 -1.79 2.92
CA GLY A 89 4.34 -1.66 1.61
C GLY A 89 5.34 -1.58 0.45
N PHE A 90 6.46 -0.87 0.63
CA PHE A 90 7.51 -0.80 -0.39
C PHE A 90 8.21 -2.16 -0.60
N ASP A 91 8.42 -2.93 0.46
CA ASP A 91 9.07 -4.25 0.34
C ASP A 91 8.12 -5.25 -0.31
N LEU A 92 6.82 -5.24 0.03
CA LEU A 92 5.81 -6.05 -0.62
C LEU A 92 5.68 -5.70 -2.11
N PHE A 93 5.68 -4.42 -2.46
CA PHE A 93 5.69 -3.94 -3.84
C PHE A 93 6.86 -4.54 -4.64
N ASN A 94 8.09 -4.48 -4.10
CA ASN A 94 9.27 -5.05 -4.75
C ASN A 94 9.20 -6.59 -4.86
N ARG A 95 8.67 -7.28 -3.84
CA ARG A 95 8.48 -8.73 -3.87
C ARG A 95 7.46 -9.13 -4.93
N LEU A 96 6.39 -8.36 -5.12
CA LEU A 96 5.40 -8.59 -6.17
C LEU A 96 5.94 -8.29 -7.57
N LEU A 97 6.85 -7.31 -7.73
CA LEU A 97 7.55 -7.09 -8.99
C LEU A 97 8.46 -8.28 -9.35
N ASN A 98 9.18 -8.81 -8.37
CA ASN A 98 10.01 -10.00 -8.57
C ASN A 98 9.15 -11.23 -8.93
N LEU A 99 8.07 -11.46 -8.21
CA LEU A 99 7.10 -12.52 -8.51
C LEU A 99 6.53 -12.36 -9.92
N ALA A 100 6.19 -11.13 -10.31
CA ALA A 100 5.68 -10.84 -11.66
C ALA A 100 6.71 -11.17 -12.74
N ALA A 101 8.00 -10.90 -12.49
CA ALA A 101 9.08 -11.28 -13.40
C ALA A 101 9.22 -12.80 -13.53
N GLU A 102 9.14 -13.54 -12.40
CA GLU A 102 9.28 -15.01 -12.38
C GLU A 102 8.09 -15.73 -13.01
N LYS A 103 6.88 -15.23 -12.78
CA LYS A 103 5.62 -15.87 -13.23
C LYS A 103 5.07 -15.30 -14.55
N GLY A 104 5.66 -14.23 -15.09
CA GLY A 104 5.18 -13.56 -16.29
C GLY A 104 3.90 -12.74 -16.08
N TYR A 105 3.61 -12.30 -14.85
CA TYR A 105 2.44 -11.48 -14.58
C TYR A 105 2.61 -10.07 -15.13
N ARG A 106 1.53 -9.54 -15.72
CA ARG A 106 1.48 -8.19 -16.29
C ARG A 106 1.07 -7.18 -15.24
N VAL A 107 1.84 -6.08 -15.15
CA VAL A 107 1.70 -5.07 -14.12
C VAL A 107 1.32 -3.72 -14.73
N PHE A 108 0.43 -2.97 -14.10
CA PHE A 108 0.09 -1.59 -14.47
C PHE A 108 0.46 -0.63 -13.35
N PHE A 109 1.08 0.52 -13.70
CA PHE A 109 1.45 1.59 -12.76
C PHE A 109 0.54 2.79 -12.93
N PHE A 110 -0.20 3.14 -11.87
CA PHE A 110 -1.09 4.28 -11.88
C PHE A 110 -0.80 5.24 -10.72
N GLY A 111 -0.56 6.48 -11.01
CA GLY A 111 -0.36 7.52 -9.99
C GLY A 111 0.99 8.21 -10.06
N ALA A 112 1.36 8.89 -8.98
CA ALA A 112 2.49 9.79 -8.83
C ALA A 112 2.44 11.02 -9.76
N SER A 113 3.48 11.84 -9.74
CA SER A 113 3.60 13.00 -10.61
C SER A 113 3.90 12.58 -12.06
N PRO A 114 3.56 13.40 -13.05
CA PRO A 114 3.87 13.13 -14.45
C PRO A 114 5.34 12.73 -14.66
N GLY A 115 5.58 11.67 -15.44
CA GLY A 115 6.91 11.11 -15.72
C GLY A 115 7.49 10.19 -14.64
N ILE A 116 6.91 10.14 -13.42
CA ILE A 116 7.42 9.29 -12.33
C ILE A 116 7.03 7.82 -12.55
N ALA A 117 5.80 7.55 -12.97
CA ALA A 117 5.37 6.17 -13.23
C ALA A 117 6.20 5.54 -14.36
N GLU A 118 6.52 6.30 -15.41
CA GLU A 118 7.37 5.88 -16.52
C GLU A 118 8.83 5.66 -16.09
N ALA A 119 9.37 6.54 -15.23
CA ALA A 119 10.71 6.37 -14.67
C ALA A 119 10.78 5.13 -13.75
N ALA A 120 9.74 4.93 -12.93
CA ALA A 120 9.60 3.74 -12.09
C ALA A 120 9.49 2.46 -12.93
N LYS A 121 8.75 2.48 -14.06
CA LYS A 121 8.68 1.38 -15.02
C LYS A 121 10.06 1.01 -15.54
N LYS A 122 10.80 1.97 -16.10
CA LYS A 122 12.15 1.74 -16.63
C LYS A 122 13.08 1.15 -15.57
N LYS A 123 12.97 1.63 -14.33
CA LYS A 123 13.77 1.14 -13.22
C LYS A 123 13.35 -0.26 -12.80
N ALA A 124 12.04 -0.57 -12.76
CA ALA A 124 11.54 -1.91 -12.47
C ALA A 124 12.05 -2.93 -13.51
N GLU A 125 11.92 -2.62 -14.80
CA GLU A 125 12.39 -3.48 -15.90
C GLU A 125 13.91 -3.71 -15.85
N SER A 126 14.68 -2.75 -15.35
CA SER A 126 16.13 -2.88 -15.13
C SER A 126 16.48 -3.74 -13.90
N LEU A 127 15.71 -3.62 -12.80
CA LEU A 127 15.99 -4.32 -11.54
C LEU A 127 15.43 -5.74 -11.50
N TYR A 128 14.35 -5.98 -12.21
CA TYR A 128 13.63 -7.27 -12.25
C TYR A 128 13.51 -7.76 -13.71
N PRO A 129 14.58 -8.34 -14.28
CA PRO A 129 14.56 -8.85 -15.64
C PRO A 129 13.40 -9.85 -15.83
N GLY A 130 12.58 -9.63 -16.85
CA GLY A 130 11.37 -10.42 -17.11
C GLY A 130 10.06 -9.76 -16.62
N VAL A 131 10.11 -8.74 -15.77
CA VAL A 131 8.89 -8.02 -15.41
C VAL A 131 8.31 -7.29 -16.61
N THR A 132 7.00 -7.38 -16.79
CA THR A 132 6.28 -6.73 -17.89
C THR A 132 5.34 -5.65 -17.34
N VAL A 133 5.76 -4.38 -17.40
CA VAL A 133 4.89 -3.26 -17.06
C VAL A 133 4.14 -2.82 -18.32
N VAL A 134 2.89 -3.27 -18.45
CA VAL A 134 2.06 -3.13 -19.67
C VAL A 134 1.48 -1.72 -19.87
N GLY A 135 1.52 -0.89 -18.84
CA GLY A 135 1.06 0.50 -18.96
C GLY A 135 1.41 1.35 -17.75
N CYS A 136 1.45 2.66 -17.98
CA CYS A 136 1.65 3.68 -16.97
C CYS A 136 0.65 4.82 -17.15
N ARG A 137 0.18 5.40 -16.04
CA ARG A 137 -0.62 6.62 -16.03
C ARG A 137 -0.26 7.43 -14.78
N ASP A 138 -0.02 8.72 -14.94
CA ASP A 138 0.20 9.61 -13.79
C ASP A 138 -1.08 9.85 -12.97
N GLY A 139 -0.92 10.41 -11.76
CA GLY A 139 -2.00 10.65 -10.81
C GLY A 139 -2.67 12.03 -10.92
N TYR A 140 -2.40 12.78 -11.99
CA TYR A 140 -2.95 14.11 -12.26
C TYR A 140 -4.08 14.01 -13.30
N PHE A 141 -5.27 13.81 -12.82
CA PHE A 141 -6.46 13.60 -13.65
C PHE A 141 -7.69 14.28 -13.02
N LYS A 142 -8.72 14.50 -13.84
CA LYS A 142 -10.04 14.96 -13.41
C LYS A 142 -10.99 13.76 -13.29
N ASP A 143 -12.11 13.94 -12.60
CA ASP A 143 -13.12 12.88 -12.46
C ASP A 143 -13.66 12.41 -13.82
N SER A 144 -13.74 13.31 -14.80
CA SER A 144 -14.10 12.96 -16.19
C SER A 144 -13.17 11.95 -16.85
N ASP A 145 -11.94 11.82 -16.37
CA ASP A 145 -10.92 10.96 -16.96
C ASP A 145 -10.98 9.52 -16.40
N ASN A 146 -11.75 9.31 -15.31
CA ASN A 146 -11.81 8.01 -14.63
C ASN A 146 -12.13 6.86 -15.59
N LYS A 147 -13.14 7.06 -16.46
CA LYS A 147 -13.52 6.04 -17.44
C LYS A 147 -12.35 5.67 -18.37
N SER A 148 -11.65 6.66 -18.91
CA SER A 148 -10.51 6.41 -19.81
C SER A 148 -9.34 5.74 -19.10
N ILE A 149 -9.13 6.03 -17.81
CA ILE A 149 -8.10 5.40 -16.97
C ILE A 149 -8.46 3.93 -16.73
N ILE A 150 -9.70 3.65 -16.34
CA ILE A 150 -10.19 2.29 -16.12
C ILE A 150 -10.14 1.46 -17.41
N ASP A 151 -10.57 2.04 -18.55
CA ASP A 151 -10.50 1.39 -19.85
C ASP A 151 -9.04 1.08 -20.23
N ALA A 152 -8.11 2.00 -20.00
CA ALA A 152 -6.68 1.79 -20.26
C ALA A 152 -6.11 0.66 -19.40
N ILE A 153 -6.41 0.62 -18.10
CA ILE A 153 -6.01 -0.45 -17.18
C ILE A 153 -6.57 -1.80 -17.64
N ASN A 154 -7.87 -1.86 -17.93
CA ASN A 154 -8.56 -3.10 -18.30
C ASN A 154 -8.11 -3.64 -19.65
N ASN A 155 -7.91 -2.77 -20.64
CA ASN A 155 -7.47 -3.16 -21.98
C ASN A 155 -5.99 -3.55 -22.02
N SER A 156 -5.18 -3.12 -21.04
CA SER A 156 -3.78 -3.54 -20.93
C SER A 156 -3.62 -5.01 -20.60
N GLY A 157 -4.68 -5.63 -20.04
CA GLY A 157 -4.66 -6.99 -19.53
C GLY A 157 -3.73 -7.18 -18.34
N ALA A 158 -3.48 -6.14 -17.55
CA ALA A 158 -2.73 -6.24 -16.30
C ALA A 158 -3.43 -7.17 -15.31
N GLN A 159 -2.64 -7.95 -14.60
CA GLN A 159 -3.11 -8.82 -13.50
C GLN A 159 -2.86 -8.16 -12.14
N ILE A 160 -1.87 -7.26 -12.07
CA ILE A 160 -1.52 -6.49 -10.87
C ILE A 160 -1.59 -5.00 -11.20
N LEU A 161 -2.33 -4.24 -10.39
CA LEU A 161 -2.44 -2.79 -10.46
C LEU A 161 -1.85 -2.16 -9.21
N PHE A 162 -0.77 -1.40 -9.38
CA PHE A 162 -0.21 -0.57 -8.30
C PHE A 162 -0.67 0.87 -8.44
N ILE A 163 -1.16 1.46 -7.32
CA ILE A 163 -1.73 2.81 -7.30
C ILE A 163 -0.94 3.70 -6.33
N ALA A 164 -0.45 4.81 -6.82
CA ALA A 164 0.37 5.80 -6.11
C ALA A 164 -0.30 7.18 -6.07
N LEU A 165 -1.53 7.27 -5.57
CA LEU A 165 -2.26 8.54 -5.40
C LEU A 165 -2.11 9.10 -3.98
N GLY A 166 -1.52 8.31 -3.07
CA GLY A 166 -1.41 8.61 -1.65
C GLY A 166 -2.71 8.33 -0.86
N ALA A 167 -2.54 7.95 0.42
CA ALA A 167 -3.65 7.74 1.32
C ALA A 167 -4.28 9.08 1.76
N PRO A 168 -5.61 9.17 1.88
CA PRO A 168 -6.63 8.14 1.64
C PRO A 168 -7.14 8.09 0.18
N LYS A 169 -6.63 8.97 -0.72
CA LYS A 169 -7.16 9.13 -2.10
C LYS A 169 -7.11 7.83 -2.91
N GLN A 170 -6.02 7.06 -2.79
CA GLN A 170 -5.84 5.81 -3.54
C GLN A 170 -6.85 4.73 -3.12
N GLU A 171 -7.13 4.59 -1.82
CA GLU A 171 -8.07 3.60 -1.33
C GLU A 171 -9.53 4.00 -1.64
N LYS A 172 -9.86 5.29 -1.56
CA LYS A 172 -11.18 5.79 -1.94
C LYS A 172 -11.43 5.62 -3.43
N TRP A 173 -10.44 5.92 -4.26
CA TRP A 173 -10.53 5.70 -5.70
C TRP A 173 -10.74 4.21 -6.02
N LEU A 174 -9.99 3.33 -5.36
CA LEU A 174 -10.17 1.88 -5.50
C LEU A 174 -11.55 1.44 -5.07
N GLN A 175 -12.06 1.88 -3.92
CA GLN A 175 -13.41 1.54 -3.47
C GLN A 175 -14.47 1.91 -4.50
N THR A 176 -14.35 3.11 -5.08
CA THR A 176 -15.34 3.61 -6.05
C THR A 176 -15.36 2.78 -7.33
N HIS A 177 -14.18 2.32 -7.79
CA HIS A 177 -14.03 1.68 -9.10
C HIS A 177 -13.69 0.19 -9.04
N LEU A 178 -13.70 -0.43 -7.85
CA LEU A 178 -13.26 -1.81 -7.66
C LEU A 178 -14.02 -2.80 -8.55
N GLN A 179 -15.32 -2.59 -8.73
CA GLN A 179 -16.18 -3.47 -9.53
C GLN A 179 -15.97 -3.32 -11.06
N GLU A 180 -15.34 -2.22 -11.47
CA GLU A 180 -15.05 -1.93 -12.88
C GLU A 180 -13.66 -2.43 -13.29
N LEU A 181 -12.76 -2.66 -12.31
CA LEU A 181 -11.37 -3.04 -12.53
C LEU A 181 -11.23 -4.55 -12.75
N LYS A 182 -10.44 -4.94 -13.76
CA LYS A 182 -10.15 -6.35 -14.09
C LYS A 182 -8.89 -6.94 -13.45
N PRO A 183 -7.85 -6.15 -13.05
CA PRO A 183 -6.68 -6.71 -12.37
C PRO A 183 -7.08 -7.50 -11.13
N TYR A 184 -6.46 -8.67 -10.94
CA TYR A 184 -6.73 -9.52 -9.77
C TYR A 184 -6.19 -8.91 -8.48
N ILE A 185 -5.03 -8.26 -8.53
CA ILE A 185 -4.45 -7.58 -7.38
C ILE A 185 -4.49 -6.08 -7.59
N THR A 186 -5.08 -5.36 -6.64
CA THR A 186 -5.06 -3.90 -6.57
C THR A 186 -4.42 -3.47 -5.27
N MET A 187 -3.35 -2.68 -5.32
CA MET A 187 -2.59 -2.29 -4.14
C MET A 187 -2.23 -0.81 -4.14
N GLY A 188 -2.63 -0.11 -3.08
CA GLY A 188 -2.16 1.25 -2.81
C GLY A 188 -0.73 1.25 -2.28
N ILE A 189 0.17 1.96 -2.96
CA ILE A 189 1.61 1.97 -2.64
C ILE A 189 2.15 3.35 -2.25
N GLY A 190 1.30 4.38 -2.24
CA GLY A 190 1.70 5.76 -1.89
C GLY A 190 2.89 6.26 -2.70
N GLY A 191 3.92 6.76 -2.04
CA GLY A 191 5.12 7.32 -2.68
C GLY A 191 6.16 6.29 -3.15
N SER A 192 5.79 5.03 -3.34
CA SER A 192 6.77 3.99 -3.71
C SER A 192 7.33 4.15 -5.12
N PHE A 193 6.57 4.75 -6.04
CA PHE A 193 7.10 5.06 -7.37
C PHE A 193 8.21 6.11 -7.32
N ASP A 194 8.10 7.13 -6.46
CA ASP A 194 9.16 8.14 -6.28
C ASP A 194 10.46 7.52 -5.77
N VAL A 195 10.34 6.52 -4.88
CA VAL A 195 11.51 5.78 -4.35
C VAL A 195 12.10 4.88 -5.43
N LEU A 196 11.28 4.11 -6.15
CA LEU A 196 11.76 3.22 -7.21
C LEU A 196 12.39 4.00 -8.36
N ALA A 197 11.80 5.13 -8.75
CA ALA A 197 12.34 6.03 -9.78
C ALA A 197 13.62 6.76 -9.36
N GLY A 198 14.05 6.64 -8.09
CA GLY A 198 15.23 7.31 -7.56
C GLY A 198 15.05 8.80 -7.29
N LYS A 199 13.83 9.33 -7.38
CA LYS A 199 13.52 10.72 -7.04
C LYS A 199 13.54 10.96 -5.53
N MET A 200 13.21 9.94 -4.76
CA MET A 200 13.24 9.95 -3.31
C MET A 200 14.15 8.83 -2.81
N GLU A 201 15.06 9.16 -1.91
CA GLU A 201 15.90 8.16 -1.26
C GLU A 201 15.12 7.40 -0.18
N ARG A 202 15.32 6.11 -0.09
CA ARG A 202 14.89 5.32 1.05
C ARG A 202 15.83 5.55 2.23
N ALA A 203 15.31 5.44 3.44
CA ALA A 203 16.12 5.53 4.65
C ALA A 203 17.27 4.51 4.61
N PRO A 204 18.47 4.86 5.13
CA PRO A 204 19.59 3.93 5.25
C PRO A 204 19.17 2.64 5.99
N LEU A 205 19.81 1.51 5.66
CA LEU A 205 19.45 0.19 6.22
C LEU A 205 19.42 0.16 7.76
N TRP A 206 20.36 0.85 8.41
CA TRP A 206 20.35 0.96 9.87
C TRP A 206 19.12 1.68 10.41
N MET A 207 18.65 2.75 9.75
CA MET A 207 17.40 3.43 10.15
C MET A 207 16.18 2.54 9.91
N GLN A 208 16.17 1.75 8.84
CA GLN A 208 15.12 0.77 8.58
C GLN A 208 15.08 -0.28 9.69
N LYS A 209 16.25 -0.82 10.07
CA LYS A 209 16.41 -1.82 11.15
C LYS A 209 15.91 -1.30 12.51
N TYR A 210 16.16 -0.02 12.82
CA TYR A 210 15.70 0.61 14.05
C TYR A 210 14.31 1.26 13.94
N SER A 211 13.59 1.02 12.82
CA SER A 211 12.24 1.57 12.59
C SER A 211 12.17 3.10 12.57
N LEU A 212 13.24 3.76 12.14
CA LEU A 212 13.40 5.21 12.04
C LEU A 212 13.13 5.76 10.64
N GLU A 213 12.51 4.97 9.73
CA GLU A 213 12.18 5.42 8.37
C GLU A 213 11.28 6.67 8.38
N TRP A 214 10.35 6.77 9.34
CA TRP A 214 9.48 7.93 9.50
C TRP A 214 10.27 9.21 9.80
N LEU A 215 11.34 9.13 10.61
CA LEU A 215 12.20 10.27 10.96
C LEU A 215 13.02 10.71 9.73
N PHE A 216 13.54 9.76 8.96
CA PHE A 216 14.24 10.07 7.71
C PHE A 216 13.31 10.75 6.69
N ARG A 217 12.08 10.26 6.56
CA ARG A 217 11.07 10.90 5.69
C ARG A 217 10.70 12.30 6.17
N LEU A 218 10.61 12.52 7.47
CA LEU A 218 10.37 13.85 8.03
C LEU A 218 11.54 14.80 7.73
N TYR A 219 12.78 14.33 7.90
CA TYR A 219 13.97 15.10 7.56
C TYR A 219 14.01 15.51 6.08
N LYS A 220 13.71 14.60 5.18
CA LYS A 220 13.68 14.86 3.73
C LYS A 220 12.46 15.70 3.30
N GLN A 221 11.34 15.61 4.03
CA GLN A 221 10.08 16.31 3.73
C GLN A 221 9.49 16.93 5.00
N PRO A 222 9.97 18.12 5.45
CA PRO A 222 9.48 18.78 6.66
C PRO A 222 7.98 19.09 6.64
N SER A 223 7.38 19.26 5.47
CA SER A 223 5.92 19.44 5.28
C SER A 223 5.09 18.28 5.86
N ARG A 224 5.69 17.11 6.10
CA ARG A 224 5.02 15.97 6.75
C ARG A 224 4.92 16.07 8.26
N PHE A 225 5.43 17.13 8.88
CA PHE A 225 5.42 17.30 10.35
C PHE A 225 4.01 17.14 10.94
N THR A 226 3.01 17.76 10.33
CA THR A 226 1.62 17.66 10.80
C THR A 226 1.09 16.21 10.80
N ARG A 227 1.50 15.42 9.81
CA ARG A 227 1.16 13.98 9.73
C ARG A 227 1.89 13.16 10.79
N MET A 228 3.12 13.53 11.14
CA MET A 228 3.90 12.83 12.17
C MET A 228 3.32 13.00 13.57
N LEU A 229 2.51 14.05 13.82
CA LEU A 229 1.75 14.21 15.07
C LEU A 229 0.73 13.07 15.29
N ALA A 230 0.41 12.31 14.25
CA ALA A 230 -0.40 11.11 14.39
C ALA A 230 0.31 10.01 15.22
N LEU A 231 1.65 9.94 15.20
CA LEU A 231 2.41 8.90 15.90
C LEU A 231 2.24 8.94 17.43
N PRO A 232 2.51 10.07 18.14
CA PRO A 232 2.27 10.13 19.57
C PRO A 232 0.80 9.95 19.93
N LYS A 233 -0.14 10.51 19.14
CA LYS A 233 -1.57 10.29 19.34
C LYS A 233 -1.95 8.82 19.24
N PHE A 234 -1.36 8.11 18.27
CA PHE A 234 -1.56 6.67 18.08
C PHE A 234 -1.09 5.87 19.30
N VAL A 235 0.12 6.14 19.79
CA VAL A 235 0.69 5.47 20.98
C VAL A 235 -0.21 5.67 22.20
N ILE A 236 -0.61 6.93 22.49
CA ILE A 236 -1.52 7.24 23.63
C ILE A 236 -2.82 6.46 23.49
N LYS A 237 -3.44 6.44 22.29
CA LYS A 237 -4.68 5.71 22.07
C LYS A 237 -4.54 4.20 22.29
N VAL A 238 -3.43 3.59 21.87
CA VAL A 238 -3.17 2.17 22.10
C VAL A 238 -3.04 1.86 23.58
N ILE A 239 -2.29 2.71 24.34
CA ILE A 239 -2.11 2.55 25.79
C ILE A 239 -3.45 2.68 26.52
N CYS A 240 -4.25 3.70 26.19
CA CYS A 240 -5.55 3.93 26.81
C CYS A 240 -6.64 2.90 26.38
N SER A 241 -6.31 1.98 25.47
CA SER A 241 -7.24 0.97 24.95
C SER A 241 -7.11 -0.39 25.63
N LYS A 242 -6.15 -0.52 26.55
CA LYS A 242 -5.97 -1.68 27.41
C LYS A 242 -7.00 -1.65 28.53
#